data_b841342bdccc0b827520ce445bdfb2a0
#
_entry.id   b841342bdccc0b827520ce445bdfb2a0
#
_cell.length_a   1.000
_cell.length_b   1.000
_cell.length_c   1.000
_cell.angle_alpha   90.00
_cell.angle_beta   90.00
_cell.angle_gamma   90.00
#
_symmetry.space_group_name_H-M   'P 1'
#
loop_
_entity.id
_entity.type
_entity.pdbx_description
1 polymer ?
#
loop_
_entity_poly.entity_id
_entity_poly.type
_entity_poly.pdbx_seq_one_letter_code
_entity_poly.pdbx_strand_id
1 'polypeptide(L)'
;MEHLYNYSLEELTEYFQSIGEKAFRAKQVFQWLYQKNAYDFQEMSNISKDLREKLEKNCVIDQFEIKEKQVSSDGTIKYLFSLVDGNLIEAVLMQHDYGQSLCVTSQVGCNMQCAFCASGLLKKQRNLTAGEMVNQVMAVSKDTGIRISHVVVMGTGEPFDNYDEVMKFVRIINHPHGLAIGARHITI
;
A
#
# COMPACT_ATOMS: atom_id res chain seq x y z
N MET A 1 13.18 12.52 -0.47
CA MET A 1 13.38 11.08 -0.73
C MET A 1 12.15 10.57 -1.48
N GLU A 2 12.36 9.72 -2.48
CA GLU A 2 11.29 9.13 -3.27
C GLU A 2 10.66 7.94 -2.53
N HIS A 3 9.35 7.93 -2.39
CA HIS A 3 8.60 6.87 -1.73
C HIS A 3 8.26 5.77 -2.72
N LEU A 4 8.95 4.63 -2.68
CA LEU A 4 8.90 3.62 -3.75
C LEU A 4 7.51 2.98 -3.93
N TYR A 5 6.70 2.90 -2.89
CA TYR A 5 5.33 2.40 -3.01
C TYR A 5 4.40 3.34 -3.79
N ASN A 6 4.81 4.60 -4.03
CA ASN A 6 4.05 5.54 -4.85
C ASN A 6 4.20 5.31 -6.36
N TYR A 7 5.08 4.43 -6.79
CA TYR A 7 5.37 4.22 -8.21
C TYR A 7 4.67 2.99 -8.77
N SER A 8 3.98 3.16 -9.91
CA SER A 8 3.69 2.04 -10.79
C SER A 8 5.00 1.50 -11.39
N LEU A 9 4.99 0.32 -12.02
CA LEU A 9 6.20 -0.20 -12.63
C LEU A 9 6.70 0.69 -13.78
N GLU A 10 5.78 1.31 -14.52
CA GLU A 10 6.08 2.25 -15.60
C GLU A 10 6.80 3.49 -15.06
N GLU A 11 6.21 4.14 -14.06
CA GLU A 11 6.79 5.32 -13.40
C GLU A 11 8.14 4.99 -12.73
N LEU A 12 8.24 3.82 -12.08
CA LEU A 12 9.51 3.37 -11.50
C LEU A 12 10.57 3.16 -12.56
N THR A 13 10.17 2.68 -13.76
CA THR A 13 11.07 2.51 -14.89
C THR A 13 11.58 3.86 -15.40
N GLU A 14 10.70 4.86 -15.52
CA GLU A 14 11.08 6.22 -15.90
C GLU A 14 12.03 6.85 -14.87
N TYR A 15 11.73 6.68 -13.57
CA TYR A 15 12.62 7.13 -12.51
C TYR A 15 14.00 6.50 -12.61
N PHE A 16 14.10 5.18 -12.81
CA PHE A 16 15.39 4.50 -12.95
C PHE A 16 16.18 4.99 -14.16
N GLN A 17 15.50 5.20 -15.28
CA GLN A 17 16.15 5.77 -16.48
C GLN A 17 16.65 7.20 -16.21
N SER A 18 15.90 8.02 -15.48
CA SER A 18 16.30 9.39 -15.13
C SER A 18 17.57 9.45 -14.29
N ILE A 19 17.82 8.42 -13.47
CA ILE A 19 19.05 8.31 -12.65
C ILE A 19 20.16 7.53 -13.35
N GLY A 20 20.01 7.22 -14.67
CA GLY A 20 21.01 6.55 -15.48
C GLY A 20 21.02 5.02 -15.36
N GLU A 21 19.98 4.44 -14.78
CA GLU A 21 19.87 2.98 -14.61
C GLU A 21 19.05 2.33 -15.73
N LYS A 22 19.30 1.03 -15.97
CA LYS A 22 18.58 0.28 -17.00
C LYS A 22 17.16 -0.07 -16.55
N ALA A 23 16.19 0.01 -17.45
CA ALA A 23 14.77 -0.27 -17.23
C ALA A 23 14.48 -1.59 -16.47
N PHE A 24 15.23 -2.66 -16.77
CA PHE A 24 15.01 -3.95 -16.11
C PHE A 24 15.33 -3.93 -14.60
N ARG A 25 16.13 -2.97 -14.12
CA ARG A 25 16.42 -2.81 -12.69
C ARG A 25 15.19 -2.35 -11.94
N ALA A 26 14.38 -1.48 -12.51
CA ALA A 26 13.09 -1.09 -11.92
C ALA A 26 12.19 -2.30 -11.68
N LYS A 27 12.08 -3.19 -12.67
CA LYS A 27 11.33 -4.44 -12.54
C LYS A 27 11.87 -5.33 -11.40
N GLN A 28 13.19 -5.45 -11.28
CA GLN A 28 13.81 -6.23 -10.21
C GLN A 28 13.46 -5.64 -8.83
N VAL A 29 13.58 -4.32 -8.65
CA VAL A 29 13.22 -3.66 -7.40
C VAL A 29 11.73 -3.80 -7.11
N PHE A 30 10.87 -3.61 -8.11
CA PHE A 30 9.42 -3.81 -7.98
C PHE A 30 9.06 -5.22 -7.49
N GLN A 31 9.72 -6.25 -8.03
CA GLN A 31 9.54 -7.63 -7.57
C GLN A 31 10.04 -7.84 -6.13
N TRP A 32 11.13 -7.19 -5.74
CA TRP A 32 11.62 -7.24 -4.37
C TRP A 32 10.62 -6.63 -3.39
N LEU A 33 10.05 -5.47 -3.74
CA LEU A 33 9.05 -4.81 -2.91
C LEU A 33 7.82 -5.68 -2.69
N TYR A 34 7.24 -6.22 -3.75
CA TYR A 34 5.89 -6.80 -3.71
C TYR A 34 5.85 -8.33 -3.62
N GLN A 35 6.81 -9.04 -4.23
CA GLN A 35 6.82 -10.51 -4.21
C GLN A 35 7.67 -11.09 -3.10
N LYS A 36 8.70 -10.35 -2.68
CA LYS A 36 9.63 -10.78 -1.64
C LYS A 36 9.45 -10.01 -0.33
N ASN A 37 8.55 -9.01 -0.29
CA ASN A 37 8.26 -8.17 0.86
C ASN A 37 9.52 -7.54 1.47
N ALA A 38 10.47 -7.11 0.63
CA ALA A 38 11.70 -6.47 1.08
C ALA A 38 11.41 -5.07 1.65
N TYR A 39 11.97 -4.80 2.80
CA TYR A 39 11.88 -3.49 3.47
C TYR A 39 13.26 -2.83 3.62
N ASP A 40 14.31 -3.54 3.24
CA ASP A 40 15.67 -3.05 3.22
C ASP A 40 16.27 -3.27 1.82
N PHE A 41 16.89 -2.25 1.27
CA PHE A 41 17.59 -2.36 0.00
C PHE A 41 18.72 -3.40 0.03
N GLN A 42 19.31 -3.63 1.21
CA GLN A 42 20.39 -4.61 1.39
C GLN A 42 19.93 -6.07 1.19
N GLU A 43 18.64 -6.35 1.34
CA GLU A 43 18.04 -7.66 1.04
C GLU A 43 18.04 -7.97 -0.48
N MET A 44 18.10 -6.96 -1.34
CA MET A 44 17.97 -7.08 -2.80
C MET A 44 19.24 -7.67 -3.45
N SER A 45 19.48 -8.95 -3.24
CA SER A 45 20.75 -9.63 -3.57
C SER A 45 21.14 -9.62 -5.06
N ASN A 46 20.17 -9.48 -5.98
CA ASN A 46 20.41 -9.37 -7.42
C ASN A 46 20.55 -7.93 -7.92
N ILE A 47 20.54 -6.95 -7.03
CA ILE A 47 20.83 -5.54 -7.27
C ILE A 47 22.28 -5.27 -6.85
N SER A 48 23.04 -4.57 -7.69
CA SER A 48 24.43 -4.23 -7.37
C SER A 48 24.52 -3.38 -6.10
N LYS A 49 25.63 -3.51 -5.40
CA LYS A 49 25.87 -2.76 -4.16
C LYS A 49 25.75 -1.25 -4.38
N ASP A 50 26.38 -0.73 -5.46
CA ASP A 50 26.35 0.69 -5.78
C ASP A 50 24.93 1.21 -6.01
N LEU A 51 24.09 0.42 -6.69
CA LEU A 51 22.70 0.79 -6.90
C LEU A 51 21.89 0.73 -5.59
N ARG A 52 22.12 -0.26 -4.74
CA ARG A 52 21.46 -0.33 -3.43
C ARG A 52 21.79 0.89 -2.57
N GLU A 53 23.07 1.26 -2.49
CA GLU A 53 23.52 2.46 -1.77
C GLU A 53 22.95 3.75 -2.37
N LYS A 54 22.82 3.82 -3.70
CA LYS A 54 22.19 4.95 -4.40
C LYS A 54 20.71 5.06 -4.07
N LEU A 55 19.98 3.93 -4.06
CA LEU A 55 18.56 3.89 -3.69
C LEU A 55 18.36 4.26 -2.22
N GLU A 56 19.17 3.74 -1.31
CA GLU A 56 19.11 4.03 0.13
C GLU A 56 19.27 5.52 0.44
N LYS A 57 20.08 6.24 -0.35
CA LYS A 57 20.27 7.69 -0.21
C LYS A 57 19.13 8.53 -0.75
N ASN A 58 18.41 8.04 -1.77
CA ASN A 58 17.44 8.85 -2.51
C ASN A 58 16.00 8.38 -2.34
N CYS A 59 15.79 7.12 -1.92
CA CYS A 59 14.49 6.48 -1.84
C CYS A 59 14.21 5.97 -0.44
N VAL A 60 12.94 5.72 -0.16
CA VAL A 60 12.47 5.06 1.05
C VAL A 60 11.45 3.99 0.71
N ILE A 61 11.52 2.88 1.43
CA ILE A 61 10.48 1.85 1.46
C ILE A 61 9.69 2.10 2.75
N ASP A 62 8.50 2.68 2.59
CA ASP A 62 7.70 3.09 3.74
C ASP A 62 7.24 1.89 4.57
N GLN A 63 7.24 2.07 5.87
CA GLN A 63 6.67 1.10 6.80
C GLN A 63 5.76 1.84 7.78
N PHE A 64 4.49 1.42 7.84
CA PHE A 64 3.58 1.95 8.83
C PHE A 64 3.91 1.40 10.21
N GLU A 65 3.82 2.27 11.21
CA GLU A 65 3.80 1.86 12.59
C GLU A 65 2.38 1.39 12.95
N ILE A 66 2.26 0.16 13.44
CA ILE A 66 1.00 -0.36 13.99
C ILE A 66 0.85 0.20 15.40
N LYS A 67 -0.05 1.15 15.58
CA LYS A 67 -0.34 1.74 16.90
C LYS A 67 -1.25 0.85 17.73
N GLU A 68 -2.20 0.19 17.09
CA GLU A 68 -3.14 -0.70 17.75
C GLU A 68 -3.57 -1.82 16.80
N LYS A 69 -3.82 -2.98 17.38
CA LYS A 69 -4.32 -4.17 16.68
C LYS A 69 -5.40 -4.81 17.54
N GLN A 70 -6.61 -4.86 17.01
CA GLN A 70 -7.75 -5.49 17.67
C GLN A 70 -8.13 -6.76 16.92
N VAL A 71 -8.21 -7.88 17.62
CA VAL A 71 -8.58 -9.18 17.05
C VAL A 71 -9.93 -9.58 17.57
N SER A 72 -10.88 -9.80 16.67
CA SER A 72 -12.22 -10.29 16.98
C SER A 72 -12.25 -11.82 17.10
N SER A 73 -13.29 -12.34 17.74
CA SER A 73 -13.48 -13.79 17.93
C SER A 73 -13.65 -14.57 16.62
N ASP A 74 -14.06 -13.92 15.54
CA ASP A 74 -14.21 -14.49 14.21
C ASP A 74 -12.92 -14.45 13.38
N GLY A 75 -11.81 -13.97 13.98
CA GLY A 75 -10.53 -13.82 13.30
C GLY A 75 -10.35 -12.52 12.51
N THR A 76 -11.37 -11.65 12.47
CA THR A 76 -11.24 -10.30 11.88
C THR A 76 -10.23 -9.47 12.68
N ILE A 77 -9.33 -8.78 11.98
CA ILE A 77 -8.30 -7.95 12.61
C ILE A 77 -8.44 -6.51 12.14
N LYS A 78 -8.66 -5.60 13.08
CA LYS A 78 -8.64 -4.17 12.82
C LYS A 78 -7.29 -3.59 13.22
N TYR A 79 -6.68 -2.86 12.32
CA TYR A 79 -5.41 -2.15 12.50
C TYR A 79 -5.62 -0.66 12.59
N LEU A 80 -4.87 -0.01 13.47
CA LEU A 80 -4.67 1.42 13.52
C LEU A 80 -3.22 1.72 13.16
N PHE A 81 -2.99 2.38 12.04
CA PHE A 81 -1.67 2.76 11.55
C PHE A 81 -1.39 4.24 11.80
N SER A 82 -0.12 4.55 12.08
CA SER A 82 0.39 5.92 12.09
C SER A 82 1.06 6.23 10.76
N LEU A 83 0.66 7.33 10.15
CA LEU A 83 1.31 7.90 8.96
C LEU A 83 2.51 8.76 9.35
N VAL A 84 3.37 9.08 8.39
CA VAL A 84 4.57 9.90 8.60
C VAL A 84 4.24 11.31 9.13
N ASP A 85 3.09 11.85 8.75
CA ASP A 85 2.61 13.16 9.20
C ASP A 85 1.88 13.12 10.56
N GLY A 86 1.85 11.96 11.22
CA GLY A 86 1.21 11.74 12.52
C GLY A 86 -0.29 11.47 12.46
N ASN A 87 -0.90 11.51 11.28
CA ASN A 87 -2.28 11.10 11.11
C ASN A 87 -2.46 9.59 11.35
N LEU A 88 -3.66 9.22 11.76
CA LEU A 88 -4.02 7.83 12.01
C LEU A 88 -5.04 7.36 10.97
N ILE A 89 -4.86 6.14 10.48
CA ILE A 89 -5.79 5.48 9.57
C ILE A 89 -6.07 4.05 10.02
N GLU A 90 -7.21 3.53 9.61
CA GLU A 90 -7.62 2.16 9.92
C GLU A 90 -7.62 1.29 8.67
N ALA A 91 -7.30 0.00 8.86
CA ALA A 91 -7.55 -1.05 7.89
C ALA A 91 -8.12 -2.28 8.60
N VAL A 92 -8.91 -3.09 7.88
CA VAL A 92 -9.54 -4.27 8.48
C VAL A 92 -9.27 -5.50 7.62
N LEU A 93 -8.59 -6.48 8.21
CA LEU A 93 -8.38 -7.80 7.62
C LEU A 93 -9.54 -8.71 8.00
N MET A 94 -10.21 -9.24 6.99
CA MET A 94 -11.31 -10.19 7.12
C MET A 94 -10.91 -11.54 6.51
N GLN A 95 -11.20 -12.61 7.23
CA GLN A 95 -10.94 -13.97 6.78
C GLN A 95 -12.22 -14.58 6.21
N HIS A 96 -12.12 -15.14 5.01
CA HIS A 96 -13.21 -15.80 4.32
C HIS A 96 -12.74 -17.14 3.75
N ASP A 97 -13.66 -18.06 3.52
CA ASP A 97 -13.36 -19.37 2.89
C ASP A 97 -12.73 -19.23 1.50
N TYR A 98 -13.05 -18.15 0.79
CA TYR A 98 -12.49 -17.85 -0.54
C TYR A 98 -11.15 -17.07 -0.51
N GLY A 99 -10.67 -16.66 0.67
CA GLY A 99 -9.40 -15.97 0.83
C GLY A 99 -9.42 -14.82 1.84
N GLN A 100 -8.34 -14.04 1.84
CA GLN A 100 -8.13 -12.95 2.78
C GLN A 100 -8.49 -11.62 2.13
N SER A 101 -9.44 -10.90 2.70
CA SER A 101 -9.91 -9.60 2.22
C SER A 101 -9.42 -8.47 3.13
N LEU A 102 -8.79 -7.46 2.55
CA LEU A 102 -8.39 -6.26 3.28
C LEU A 102 -9.25 -5.06 2.88
N CYS A 103 -9.93 -4.49 3.86
CA CYS A 103 -10.59 -3.19 3.72
C CYS A 103 -9.56 -2.09 3.96
N VAL A 104 -9.31 -1.24 2.95
CA VAL A 104 -8.33 -0.16 3.00
C VAL A 104 -9.00 1.20 3.01
N THR A 105 -8.36 2.12 3.70
CA THR A 105 -8.71 3.55 3.78
C THR A 105 -8.10 4.31 2.60
N SER A 106 -8.85 5.27 2.04
CA SER A 106 -8.41 6.12 0.92
C SER A 106 -8.16 7.58 1.28
N GLN A 107 -8.60 8.03 2.45
CA GLN A 107 -8.47 9.42 2.92
C GLN A 107 -8.25 9.48 4.43
N VAL A 108 -7.62 10.54 4.91
CA VAL A 108 -7.63 10.89 6.33
C VAL A 108 -8.89 11.71 6.60
N GLY A 109 -9.89 11.09 7.25
CA GLY A 109 -11.22 11.64 7.42
C GLY A 109 -12.07 11.59 6.14
N CYS A 110 -13.32 12.04 6.21
CA CYS A 110 -14.26 12.00 5.10
C CYS A 110 -15.24 13.16 5.16
N ASN A 111 -15.57 13.76 3.99
CA ASN A 111 -16.52 14.86 3.90
C ASN A 111 -17.95 14.45 3.46
N MET A 112 -18.19 13.16 3.18
CA MET A 112 -19.45 12.72 2.59
C MET A 112 -20.64 12.73 3.57
N GLN A 113 -20.40 12.72 4.88
CA GLN A 113 -21.44 12.82 5.92
C GLN A 113 -22.59 11.81 5.77
N CYS A 114 -22.29 10.60 5.32
CA CYS A 114 -23.29 9.53 5.22
C CYS A 114 -23.91 9.27 6.59
N ALA A 115 -25.25 9.26 6.67
CA ALA A 115 -26.00 9.17 7.93
C ALA A 115 -25.70 7.91 8.77
N PHE A 116 -25.20 6.85 8.15
CA PHE A 116 -24.87 5.56 8.77
C PHE A 116 -23.38 5.38 9.09
N CYS A 117 -22.50 6.32 8.69
CA CYS A 117 -21.06 6.14 8.72
C CYS A 117 -20.39 7.01 9.79
N ALA A 118 -19.69 6.37 10.73
CA ALA A 118 -18.94 7.07 11.78
C ALA A 118 -17.78 7.92 11.23
N SER A 119 -17.21 7.56 10.07
CA SER A 119 -16.13 8.34 9.44
C SER A 119 -16.57 9.77 9.06
N GLY A 120 -17.87 10.02 8.88
CA GLY A 120 -18.42 11.36 8.65
C GLY A 120 -18.27 12.34 9.83
N LEU A 121 -17.95 11.84 11.03
CA LEU A 121 -17.63 12.65 12.21
C LEU A 121 -16.21 13.25 12.12
N LEU A 122 -15.34 12.66 11.31
CA LEU A 122 -13.96 13.07 11.09
C LEU A 122 -13.88 13.87 9.79
N LYS A 123 -13.72 15.18 9.88
CA LYS A 123 -13.52 16.01 8.68
C LYS A 123 -12.30 15.52 7.89
N LYS A 124 -12.46 15.46 6.57
CA LYS A 124 -11.35 15.15 5.65
C LYS A 124 -10.21 16.14 5.86
N GLN A 125 -9.03 15.62 6.11
CA GLN A 125 -7.79 16.39 6.18
C GLN A 125 -7.07 16.35 4.84
N ARG A 126 -6.90 15.14 4.26
CA ARG A 126 -6.25 14.94 2.96
C ARG A 126 -6.60 13.61 2.32
N ASN A 127 -6.27 13.49 1.06
CA ASN A 127 -6.22 12.22 0.36
C ASN A 127 -4.99 11.42 0.80
N LEU A 128 -5.07 10.09 0.76
CA LEU A 128 -3.91 9.22 0.82
C LEU A 128 -3.27 9.11 -0.56
N THR A 129 -1.95 8.96 -0.59
CA THR A 129 -1.23 8.61 -1.81
C THR A 129 -1.45 7.14 -2.16
N ALA A 130 -1.19 6.76 -3.40
CA ALA A 130 -1.22 5.36 -3.81
C ALA A 130 -0.29 4.49 -2.95
N GLY A 131 0.90 5.00 -2.62
CA GLY A 131 1.86 4.32 -1.76
C GLY A 131 1.36 4.11 -0.33
N GLU A 132 0.64 5.08 0.25
CA GLU A 132 0.03 4.91 1.56
C GLU A 132 -1.09 3.85 1.53
N MET A 133 -1.85 3.76 0.45
CA MET A 133 -2.84 2.68 0.28
C MET A 133 -2.16 1.31 0.07
N VAL A 134 -1.10 1.25 -0.72
CA VAL A 134 -0.26 0.04 -0.89
C VAL A 134 0.34 -0.41 0.43
N ASN A 135 0.84 0.54 1.24
CA ASN A 135 1.48 0.23 2.51
C ASN A 135 0.53 -0.42 3.51
N GLN A 136 -0.78 -0.13 3.47
CA GLN A 136 -1.76 -0.85 4.28
C GLN A 136 -1.75 -2.36 3.94
N VAL A 137 -1.71 -2.70 2.65
CA VAL A 137 -1.65 -4.10 2.19
C VAL A 137 -0.34 -4.77 2.62
N MET A 138 0.78 -4.07 2.42
CA MET A 138 2.11 -4.59 2.75
C MET A 138 2.30 -4.78 4.25
N ALA A 139 1.89 -3.80 5.06
CA ALA A 139 2.00 -3.85 6.52
C ALA A 139 1.20 -5.01 7.12
N VAL A 140 -0.06 -5.20 6.66
CA VAL A 140 -0.89 -6.33 7.11
C VAL A 140 -0.32 -7.67 6.66
N SER A 141 0.14 -7.78 5.41
CA SER A 141 0.78 -9.01 4.90
C SER A 141 2.02 -9.37 5.70
N LYS A 142 2.82 -8.37 6.09
CA LYS A 142 4.03 -8.56 6.91
C LYS A 142 3.69 -9.02 8.33
N ASP A 143 2.77 -8.33 9.00
CA ASP A 143 2.38 -8.61 10.38
C ASP A 143 1.79 -10.01 10.55
N THR A 144 1.00 -10.45 9.55
CA THR A 144 0.29 -11.73 9.61
C THR A 144 1.03 -12.89 8.94
N GLY A 145 1.98 -12.61 8.05
CA GLY A 145 2.57 -13.60 7.15
C GLY A 145 1.61 -14.13 6.08
N ILE A 146 0.41 -13.52 5.95
CA ILE A 146 -0.66 -13.98 5.06
C ILE A 146 -0.65 -13.16 3.77
N ARG A 147 -0.83 -13.82 2.63
CA ARG A 147 -1.04 -13.14 1.36
C ARG A 147 -2.46 -12.59 1.27
N ILE A 148 -2.60 -11.28 1.09
CA ILE A 148 -3.89 -10.64 0.81
C ILE A 148 -4.31 -10.99 -0.61
N SER A 149 -5.50 -11.56 -0.75
CA SER A 149 -6.06 -12.03 -2.04
C SER A 149 -7.16 -11.11 -2.59
N HIS A 150 -7.83 -10.36 -1.73
CA HIS A 150 -8.91 -9.44 -2.07
C HIS A 150 -8.68 -8.09 -1.38
N VAL A 151 -9.06 -7.01 -2.05
CA VAL A 151 -8.99 -5.66 -1.50
C VAL A 151 -10.32 -4.96 -1.75
N VAL A 152 -10.85 -4.30 -0.71
CA VAL A 152 -12.01 -3.42 -0.82
C VAL A 152 -11.62 -2.02 -0.35
N VAL A 153 -11.82 -1.02 -1.20
CA VAL A 153 -11.53 0.39 -0.89
C VAL A 153 -12.79 1.00 -0.27
N MET A 154 -13.18 0.48 0.89
CA MET A 154 -14.43 0.82 1.59
C MET A 154 -14.17 1.22 3.06
N GLY A 155 -12.92 1.57 3.39
CA GLY A 155 -12.54 2.14 4.68
C GLY A 155 -12.91 3.61 4.80
N THR A 156 -12.14 4.39 5.53
CA THR A 156 -12.38 5.83 5.67
C THR A 156 -12.08 6.57 4.36
N GLY A 157 -13.03 7.40 3.93
CA GLY A 157 -12.91 8.25 2.74
C GLY A 157 -13.90 7.91 1.65
N GLU A 158 -13.97 8.79 0.65
CA GLU A 158 -14.66 8.59 -0.62
C GLU A 158 -13.62 8.33 -1.71
N PRO A 159 -13.53 7.10 -2.26
CA PRO A 159 -12.52 6.76 -3.26
C PRO A 159 -12.56 7.67 -4.50
N PHE A 160 -13.76 8.07 -4.94
CA PHE A 160 -13.90 8.93 -6.13
C PHE A 160 -13.43 10.38 -5.89
N ASP A 161 -13.39 10.85 -4.64
CA ASP A 161 -12.73 12.11 -4.28
C ASP A 161 -11.19 12.01 -4.29
N ASN A 162 -10.65 10.79 -4.43
CA ASN A 162 -9.23 10.47 -4.52
C ASN A 162 -8.92 9.61 -5.74
N TYR A 163 -9.64 9.84 -6.84
CA TYR A 163 -9.71 8.96 -7.99
C TYR A 163 -8.34 8.58 -8.56
N ASP A 164 -7.46 9.56 -8.82
CA ASP A 164 -6.17 9.31 -9.49
C ASP A 164 -5.27 8.40 -8.65
N GLU A 165 -5.17 8.67 -7.35
CA GLU A 165 -4.35 7.87 -6.43
C GLU A 165 -4.95 6.48 -6.20
N VAL A 166 -6.28 6.36 -6.11
CA VAL A 166 -6.97 5.07 -6.01
C VAL A 166 -6.75 4.24 -7.27
N MET A 167 -6.86 4.83 -8.46
CA MET A 167 -6.61 4.11 -9.71
C MET A 167 -5.14 3.72 -9.89
N LYS A 168 -4.22 4.54 -9.41
CA LYS A 168 -2.81 4.22 -9.35
C LYS A 168 -2.54 3.06 -8.38
N PHE A 169 -3.09 3.10 -7.19
CA PHE A 169 -3.07 1.99 -6.23
C PHE A 169 -3.56 0.69 -6.87
N VAL A 170 -4.71 0.70 -7.53
CA VAL A 170 -5.28 -0.47 -8.22
C VAL A 170 -4.31 -1.02 -9.27
N ARG A 171 -3.68 -0.17 -10.09
CA ARG A 171 -2.68 -0.60 -11.09
C ARG A 171 -1.48 -1.28 -10.43
N ILE A 172 -0.99 -0.73 -9.32
CA ILE A 172 0.14 -1.28 -8.58
C ILE A 172 -0.18 -2.68 -8.03
N ILE A 173 -1.29 -2.83 -7.30
CA ILE A 173 -1.62 -4.11 -6.65
C ILE A 173 -2.08 -5.19 -7.64
N ASN A 174 -2.65 -4.79 -8.78
CA ASN A 174 -3.07 -5.72 -9.84
C ASN A 174 -1.90 -6.19 -10.71
N HIS A 175 -0.78 -5.45 -10.72
CA HIS A 175 0.32 -5.72 -11.63
C HIS A 175 0.90 -7.14 -11.45
N PRO A 176 1.10 -7.95 -12.55
CA PRO A 176 1.54 -9.34 -12.45
C PRO A 176 2.94 -9.53 -11.86
N HIS A 177 3.80 -8.50 -11.93
CA HIS A 177 5.11 -8.49 -11.28
C HIS A 177 5.09 -7.87 -9.88
N GLY A 178 3.91 -7.44 -9.41
CA GLY A 178 3.65 -6.93 -8.07
C GLY A 178 2.90 -7.96 -7.22
N LEU A 179 1.84 -7.50 -6.53
CA LEU A 179 0.99 -8.35 -5.67
C LEU A 179 0.10 -9.30 -6.47
N ALA A 180 -0.14 -9.03 -7.75
CA ALA A 180 -0.95 -9.82 -8.67
C ALA A 180 -2.36 -10.11 -8.12
N ILE A 181 -2.98 -9.13 -7.44
CA ILE A 181 -4.38 -9.23 -7.01
C ILE A 181 -5.26 -9.00 -8.24
N GLY A 182 -6.00 -10.02 -8.64
CA GLY A 182 -6.82 -9.98 -9.86
C GLY A 182 -7.89 -8.88 -9.79
N ALA A 183 -8.21 -8.24 -10.92
CA ALA A 183 -9.16 -7.11 -10.96
C ALA A 183 -10.54 -7.47 -10.38
N ARG A 184 -10.99 -8.73 -10.53
CA ARG A 184 -12.25 -9.21 -9.93
C ARG A 184 -12.21 -9.33 -8.40
N HIS A 185 -11.05 -9.23 -7.80
CA HIS A 185 -10.82 -9.29 -6.36
C HIS A 185 -10.55 -7.90 -5.76
N ILE A 186 -10.78 -6.85 -6.54
CA ILE A 186 -10.66 -5.46 -6.10
C ILE A 186 -12.03 -4.80 -6.25
N THR A 187 -12.54 -4.26 -5.14
CA THR A 187 -13.82 -3.53 -5.09
C THR A 187 -13.56 -2.10 -4.65
N ILE A 188 -14.23 -1.15 -5.30
CA ILE A 188 -14.18 0.27 -4.99
C ILE A 188 -15.60 0.75 -4.73
#